data_7ff9a17bcd356e9b27e99f43e3e3da63
#
_entry.id   7ff9a17bcd356e9b27e99f43e3e3da63
#
_cell.length_a   1.000
_cell.length_b   1.000
_cell.length_c   1.000
_cell.angle_alpha   90.00
_cell.angle_beta   90.00
_cell.angle_gamma   90.00
#
_symmetry.space_group_name_H-M   'P 1'
#
loop_
_entity.id
_entity.type
_entity.pdbx_description
1 polymer ?
#
loop_
_entity_poly.entity_id
_entity_poly.type
_entity_poly.pdbx_seq_one_letter_code
_entity_poly.pdbx_strand_id
1 'polypeptide(L)'
;MNSAESTAEPTANPLLAPLLALLREASGSYKVHELLAELRRQELIPPLPGDEQQQLFRLNFLIMNALYQLQAELHDEGWWLLISTLDIRLEPLAPRNAASALAQGEALRSYYLDWQVFWQTDREEVEALLGSFWRAYARDEHRAEALTLFALPAGAGPDAIRHRWRELALQHHPDRGGDADTFIRLRWAWEHLKTAK
;
A
#
# COMPACT_ATOMS: atom_id res chain seq x y z
N MET A 1 22.15 2.68 -40.78
CA MET A 1 20.68 2.74 -40.88
C MET A 1 20.16 2.55 -39.47
N ASN A 2 19.90 3.68 -38.80
CA ASN A 2 19.37 3.71 -37.45
C ASN A 2 17.87 3.45 -37.52
N SER A 3 17.44 2.29 -37.04
CA SER A 3 16.03 2.09 -36.70
C SER A 3 15.77 2.72 -35.34
N ALA A 4 15.32 3.97 -35.36
CA ALA A 4 14.70 4.59 -34.23
C ALA A 4 13.36 3.84 -33.98
N GLU A 5 13.35 2.91 -33.05
CA GLU A 5 12.11 2.39 -32.49
C GLU A 5 11.40 3.58 -31.84
N SER A 6 10.38 4.05 -32.53
CA SER A 6 9.42 5.03 -32.02
C SER A 6 8.71 4.37 -30.82
N THR A 7 9.18 4.67 -29.65
CA THR A 7 8.46 4.36 -28.41
C THR A 7 7.25 5.29 -28.37
N ALA A 8 6.17 4.89 -29.05
CA ALA A 8 4.89 5.57 -28.91
C ALA A 8 4.50 5.49 -27.43
N GLU A 9 4.28 6.64 -26.80
CA GLU A 9 3.72 6.71 -25.45
C GLU A 9 2.46 5.86 -25.43
N PRO A 10 2.35 4.85 -24.57
CA PRO A 10 1.15 4.05 -24.49
C PRO A 10 -0.01 4.97 -24.10
N THR A 11 -0.92 5.17 -25.01
CA THR A 11 -2.17 5.92 -24.79
C THR A 11 -3.17 5.13 -23.95
N ALA A 12 -2.93 3.83 -23.72
CA ALA A 12 -3.77 2.96 -22.91
C ALA A 12 -2.89 2.01 -22.06
N ASN A 13 -3.31 1.76 -20.85
CA ASN A 13 -2.62 0.83 -19.96
C ASN A 13 -2.85 -0.62 -20.43
N PRO A 14 -1.82 -1.38 -20.79
CA PRO A 14 -1.97 -2.75 -21.28
C PRO A 14 -2.48 -3.74 -20.23
N LEU A 15 -2.43 -3.37 -18.94
CA LEU A 15 -2.86 -4.22 -17.84
C LEU A 15 -4.36 -4.09 -17.49
N LEU A 16 -5.11 -3.18 -18.12
CA LEU A 16 -6.55 -3.00 -17.83
C LEU A 16 -7.34 -4.28 -18.03
N ALA A 17 -7.33 -4.85 -19.22
CA ALA A 17 -8.10 -6.05 -19.52
C ALA A 17 -7.63 -7.27 -18.70
N PRO A 18 -6.32 -7.55 -18.56
CA PRO A 18 -5.85 -8.63 -17.69
C PRO A 18 -6.28 -8.50 -16.24
N LEU A 19 -6.13 -7.30 -15.65
CA LEU A 19 -6.51 -7.08 -14.26
C LEU A 19 -8.03 -7.17 -14.06
N LEU A 20 -8.82 -6.66 -14.99
CA LEU A 20 -10.28 -6.81 -14.93
C LEU A 20 -10.70 -8.28 -14.95
N ALA A 21 -10.07 -9.10 -15.80
CA ALA A 21 -10.35 -10.54 -15.85
C ALA A 21 -10.03 -11.21 -14.51
N LEU A 22 -8.85 -10.97 -13.95
CA LEU A 22 -8.45 -11.51 -12.64
C LEU A 22 -9.41 -11.09 -11.51
N LEU A 23 -9.81 -9.83 -11.48
CA LEU A 23 -10.72 -9.31 -10.45
C LEU A 23 -12.13 -9.90 -10.56
N ARG A 24 -12.62 -10.19 -11.76
CA ARG A 24 -13.94 -10.81 -11.98
C ARG A 24 -13.96 -12.31 -11.68
N GLU A 25 -12.84 -12.99 -11.87
CA GLU A 25 -12.69 -14.42 -11.56
C GLU A 25 -12.37 -14.68 -10.08
N ALA A 26 -11.98 -13.64 -9.33
CA ALA A 26 -11.60 -13.77 -7.94
C ALA A 26 -12.76 -14.20 -7.04
N SER A 27 -12.54 -15.25 -6.25
CA SER A 27 -13.44 -15.66 -5.16
C SER A 27 -13.18 -14.90 -3.85
N GLY A 28 -12.23 -13.96 -3.84
CA GLY A 28 -11.79 -13.21 -2.66
C GLY A 28 -11.04 -11.93 -3.02
N SER A 29 -10.15 -11.50 -2.15
CA SER A 29 -9.30 -10.33 -2.37
C SER A 29 -7.92 -10.74 -2.87
N TYR A 30 -7.28 -9.84 -3.61
CA TYR A 30 -5.86 -9.91 -3.97
C TYR A 30 -5.03 -8.91 -3.17
N LYS A 31 -3.77 -9.23 -2.96
CA LYS A 31 -2.73 -8.25 -2.63
C LYS A 31 -2.01 -7.83 -3.91
N VAL A 32 -1.39 -6.66 -3.92
CA VAL A 32 -0.66 -6.16 -5.10
C VAL A 32 0.36 -7.18 -5.62
N HIS A 33 1.12 -7.82 -4.72
CA HIS A 33 2.13 -8.80 -5.12
C HIS A 33 1.55 -10.10 -5.69
N GLU A 34 0.32 -10.47 -5.30
CA GLU A 34 -0.39 -11.64 -5.85
C GLU A 34 -0.87 -11.36 -7.27
N LEU A 35 -1.39 -10.16 -7.53
CA LEU A 35 -1.72 -9.71 -8.89
C LEU A 35 -0.47 -9.68 -9.77
N LEU A 36 0.65 -9.17 -9.23
CA LEU A 36 1.92 -9.16 -9.94
C LEU A 36 2.41 -10.59 -10.30
N ALA A 37 2.33 -11.52 -9.34
CA ALA A 37 2.72 -12.91 -9.56
C ALA A 37 1.86 -13.56 -10.64
N GLU A 38 0.55 -13.30 -10.64
CA GLU A 38 -0.38 -13.84 -11.62
C GLU A 38 -0.16 -13.27 -13.02
N LEU A 39 0.08 -11.95 -13.13
CA LEU A 39 0.43 -11.32 -14.40
C LEU A 39 1.75 -11.85 -14.97
N ARG A 40 2.74 -12.11 -14.11
CA ARG A 40 4.01 -12.76 -14.52
C ARG A 40 3.80 -14.19 -15.01
N ARG A 41 3.01 -14.98 -14.30
CA ARG A 41 2.70 -16.36 -14.65
C ARG A 41 2.01 -16.45 -16.01
N GLN A 42 1.19 -15.48 -16.35
CA GLN A 42 0.47 -15.40 -17.61
C GLN A 42 1.25 -14.68 -18.73
N GLU A 43 2.49 -14.23 -18.47
CA GLU A 43 3.33 -13.49 -19.42
C GLU A 43 2.67 -12.21 -19.96
N LEU A 44 1.85 -11.53 -19.15
CA LEU A 44 1.07 -10.35 -19.52
C LEU A 44 1.78 -9.02 -19.20
N ILE A 45 2.98 -9.08 -18.61
CA ILE A 45 3.74 -7.88 -18.29
C ILE A 45 4.47 -7.40 -19.54
N PRO A 46 4.24 -6.15 -19.97
CA PRO A 46 4.95 -5.60 -21.12
C PRO A 46 6.44 -5.39 -20.78
N PRO A 47 7.32 -5.37 -21.78
CA PRO A 47 8.71 -4.96 -21.59
C PRO A 47 8.76 -3.51 -21.07
N LEU A 48 9.48 -3.28 -19.99
CA LEU A 48 9.59 -1.98 -19.34
C LEU A 48 11.02 -1.44 -19.52
N PRO A 49 11.19 -0.16 -19.86
CA PRO A 49 12.50 0.46 -19.97
C PRO A 49 13.12 0.69 -18.59
N GLY A 50 14.45 0.91 -18.57
CA GLY A 50 15.20 1.25 -17.37
C GLY A 50 15.87 0.06 -16.66
N ASP A 51 16.55 0.37 -15.57
CA ASP A 51 17.16 -0.64 -14.70
C ASP A 51 16.10 -1.41 -13.87
N GLU A 52 16.54 -2.38 -13.09
CA GLU A 52 15.66 -3.27 -12.32
C GLU A 52 14.75 -2.49 -11.35
N GLN A 53 15.27 -1.43 -10.70
CA GLN A 53 14.50 -0.61 -9.77
C GLN A 53 13.46 0.23 -10.50
N GLN A 54 13.84 0.83 -11.63
CA GLN A 54 12.92 1.59 -12.48
C GLN A 54 11.83 0.69 -13.08
N GLN A 55 12.18 -0.52 -13.52
CA GLN A 55 11.21 -1.49 -14.01
C GLN A 55 10.22 -1.90 -12.91
N LEU A 56 10.69 -2.14 -11.68
CA LEU A 56 9.82 -2.44 -10.55
C LEU A 56 8.87 -1.29 -10.24
N PHE A 57 9.37 -0.05 -10.21
CA PHE A 57 8.56 1.15 -10.04
C PHE A 57 7.50 1.26 -11.14
N ARG A 58 7.90 1.19 -12.42
CA ARG A 58 7.00 1.29 -13.56
C ARG A 58 5.95 0.21 -13.58
N LEU A 59 6.31 -1.00 -13.21
CA LEU A 59 5.37 -2.11 -13.11
C LEU A 59 4.33 -1.88 -12.01
N ASN A 60 4.76 -1.44 -10.82
CA ASN A 60 3.84 -1.05 -9.76
C ASN A 60 2.94 0.12 -10.20
N PHE A 61 3.51 1.12 -10.88
CA PHE A 61 2.74 2.23 -11.42
C PHE A 61 1.66 1.75 -12.40
N LEU A 62 1.99 0.87 -13.36
CA LEU A 62 1.03 0.33 -14.31
C LEU A 62 -0.11 -0.42 -13.63
N ILE A 63 0.20 -1.25 -12.63
CA ILE A 63 -0.83 -1.97 -11.86
C ILE A 63 -1.77 -0.97 -11.17
N MET A 64 -1.22 -0.02 -10.43
CA MET A 64 -2.02 0.96 -9.70
C MET A 64 -2.81 1.89 -10.64
N ASN A 65 -2.19 2.33 -11.73
CA ASN A 65 -2.86 3.13 -12.77
C ASN A 65 -4.06 2.36 -13.35
N ALA A 66 -3.89 1.08 -13.71
CA ALA A 66 -4.98 0.27 -14.22
C ALA A 66 -6.10 0.08 -13.17
N LEU A 67 -5.75 -0.18 -11.92
CA LEU A 67 -6.74 -0.32 -10.85
C LEU A 67 -7.56 0.95 -10.64
N TYR A 68 -6.94 2.14 -10.67
CA TYR A 68 -7.67 3.40 -10.54
C TYR A 68 -8.52 3.74 -11.76
N GLN A 69 -8.10 3.36 -12.97
CA GLN A 69 -8.95 3.48 -14.17
C GLN A 69 -10.15 2.54 -14.07
N LEU A 70 -9.93 1.26 -13.76
CA LEU A 70 -11.00 0.28 -13.57
C LEU A 70 -11.96 0.68 -12.46
N GLN A 71 -11.49 1.30 -11.38
CA GLN A 71 -12.34 1.79 -10.31
C GLN A 71 -13.37 2.82 -10.83
N ALA A 72 -12.97 3.70 -11.75
CA ALA A 72 -13.88 4.67 -12.34
C ALA A 72 -14.88 4.01 -13.29
N GLU A 73 -14.40 3.11 -14.17
CA GLU A 73 -15.26 2.41 -15.13
C GLU A 73 -16.28 1.51 -14.44
N LEU A 74 -15.82 0.71 -13.46
CA LEU A 74 -16.68 -0.22 -12.71
C LEU A 74 -17.68 0.48 -11.80
N HIS A 75 -17.37 1.69 -11.32
CA HIS A 75 -18.31 2.49 -10.54
C HIS A 75 -19.59 2.78 -11.35
N ASP A 76 -19.44 3.12 -12.62
CA ASP A 76 -20.58 3.40 -13.51
C ASP A 76 -21.40 2.11 -13.82
N GLU A 77 -20.77 0.94 -13.72
CA GLU A 77 -21.41 -0.37 -13.85
C GLU A 77 -22.06 -0.86 -12.52
N GLY A 78 -22.02 -0.08 -11.45
CA GLY A 78 -22.60 -0.44 -10.15
C GLY A 78 -21.70 -1.32 -9.29
N TRP A 79 -20.38 -1.31 -9.55
CA TRP A 79 -19.37 -2.02 -8.78
C TRP A 79 -18.43 -1.05 -8.06
N TRP A 80 -17.94 -1.45 -6.90
CA TRP A 80 -16.90 -0.75 -6.15
C TRP A 80 -15.62 -1.58 -6.14
N LEU A 81 -14.54 -1.03 -6.69
CA LEU A 81 -13.21 -1.62 -6.59
C LEU A 81 -12.50 -1.03 -5.37
N LEU A 82 -12.37 -1.82 -4.31
CA LEU A 82 -11.56 -1.48 -3.15
C LEU A 82 -10.09 -1.63 -3.53
N ILE A 83 -9.30 -0.58 -3.33
CA ILE A 83 -7.86 -0.55 -3.64
C ILE A 83 -7.09 -0.24 -2.37
N SER A 84 -6.42 -1.23 -1.83
CA SER A 84 -5.47 -1.13 -0.72
C SER A 84 -4.26 -2.02 -1.04
N THR A 85 -3.11 -1.76 -0.45
CA THR A 85 -1.90 -2.57 -0.69
C THR A 85 -2.11 -4.06 -0.35
N LEU A 86 -2.93 -4.34 0.65
CA LEU A 86 -3.17 -5.68 1.18
C LEU A 86 -4.56 -6.24 0.87
N ASP A 87 -5.43 -5.45 0.23
CA ASP A 87 -6.82 -5.85 -0.01
C ASP A 87 -7.35 -5.14 -1.26
N ILE A 88 -7.35 -5.87 -2.37
CA ILE A 88 -7.89 -5.42 -3.66
C ILE A 88 -9.02 -6.38 -4.02
N ARG A 89 -10.25 -5.87 -4.07
CA ARG A 89 -11.42 -6.69 -4.38
C ARG A 89 -12.54 -5.91 -5.00
N LEU A 90 -13.37 -6.61 -5.76
CA LEU A 90 -14.56 -6.08 -6.39
C LEU A 90 -15.79 -6.38 -5.52
N GLU A 91 -16.54 -5.35 -5.18
CA GLU A 91 -17.77 -5.44 -4.38
C GLU A 91 -18.93 -4.78 -5.10
N PRO A 92 -20.18 -5.22 -4.89
CA PRO A 92 -21.33 -4.44 -5.32
C PRO A 92 -21.32 -3.04 -4.69
N LEU A 93 -21.64 -2.02 -5.49
CA LEU A 93 -21.66 -0.64 -5.01
C LEU A 93 -22.76 -0.45 -3.96
N ALA A 94 -22.39 -0.25 -2.71
CA ALA A 94 -23.32 0.03 -1.64
C ALA A 94 -23.45 1.56 -1.42
N PRO A 95 -24.63 2.08 -1.02
CA PRO A 95 -24.84 3.53 -0.82
C PRO A 95 -23.86 4.18 0.20
N ARG A 96 -23.26 3.39 1.10
CA ARG A 96 -22.32 3.85 2.11
C ARG A 96 -20.90 4.08 1.58
N ASN A 97 -20.55 3.48 0.45
CA ASN A 97 -19.15 3.47 -0.03
C ASN A 97 -18.84 4.61 -1.01
N ALA A 98 -19.87 5.21 -1.60
CA ALA A 98 -19.71 6.10 -2.75
C ALA A 98 -19.06 7.46 -2.43
N ALA A 99 -19.30 8.05 -1.28
CA ALA A 99 -18.88 9.45 -1.01
C ALA A 99 -17.58 9.58 -0.18
N SER A 100 -17.33 8.69 0.78
CA SER A 100 -16.17 8.82 1.69
C SER A 100 -14.90 8.14 1.18
N ALA A 101 -15.04 7.10 0.39
CA ALA A 101 -13.90 6.33 -0.12
C ALA A 101 -13.18 7.04 -1.28
N LEU A 102 -13.90 7.79 -2.13
CA LEU A 102 -13.30 8.60 -3.20
C LEU A 102 -12.43 9.74 -2.63
N ALA A 103 -12.86 10.38 -1.54
CA ALA A 103 -12.14 11.51 -0.95
C ALA A 103 -10.82 11.12 -0.28
N GLN A 104 -10.70 9.92 0.29
CA GLN A 104 -9.48 9.47 0.98
C GLN A 104 -8.35 9.04 0.04
N GLY A 105 -8.66 8.68 -1.21
CA GLY A 105 -7.70 8.22 -2.20
C GLY A 105 -7.33 9.23 -3.28
N GLU A 106 -7.88 10.45 -3.27
CA GLU A 106 -7.79 11.39 -4.38
C GLU A 106 -6.34 11.76 -4.75
N ALA A 107 -5.48 12.01 -3.77
CA ALA A 107 -4.08 12.33 -4.02
C ALA A 107 -3.31 11.15 -4.65
N LEU A 108 -3.54 9.93 -4.19
CA LEU A 108 -2.94 8.72 -4.76
C LEU A 108 -3.51 8.43 -6.14
N ARG A 109 -4.80 8.61 -6.32
CA ARG A 109 -5.47 8.45 -7.60
C ARG A 109 -4.89 9.41 -8.64
N SER A 110 -4.81 10.70 -8.32
CA SER A 110 -4.24 11.72 -9.21
C SER A 110 -2.80 11.40 -9.57
N TYR A 111 -2.00 10.96 -8.59
CA TYR A 111 -0.62 10.55 -8.83
C TYR A 111 -0.51 9.38 -9.82
N TYR A 112 -1.28 8.31 -9.62
CA TYR A 112 -1.19 7.13 -10.50
C TYR A 112 -1.91 7.31 -11.85
N LEU A 113 -2.79 8.28 -12.00
CA LEU A 113 -3.41 8.61 -13.28
C LEU A 113 -2.56 9.56 -14.13
N ASP A 114 -1.55 10.19 -13.55
CA ASP A 114 -0.64 11.08 -14.27
C ASP A 114 0.50 10.30 -14.95
N TRP A 115 0.37 10.11 -16.26
CA TRP A 115 1.38 9.43 -17.06
C TRP A 115 2.74 10.14 -17.09
N GLN A 116 2.81 11.44 -16.76
CA GLN A 116 4.09 12.14 -16.67
C GLN A 116 4.96 11.53 -15.57
N VAL A 117 4.36 11.10 -14.45
CA VAL A 117 5.05 10.40 -13.36
C VAL A 117 5.71 9.11 -13.88
N PHE A 118 5.03 8.34 -14.72
CA PHE A 118 5.58 7.11 -15.30
C PHE A 118 6.83 7.34 -16.14
N TRP A 119 6.84 8.43 -16.93
CA TRP A 119 7.92 8.71 -17.86
C TRP A 119 9.07 9.50 -17.27
N GLN A 120 8.76 10.47 -16.40
CA GLN A 120 9.72 11.44 -15.90
C GLN A 120 10.44 10.99 -14.62
N THR A 121 9.87 10.02 -13.87
CA THR A 121 10.50 9.53 -12.64
C THR A 121 11.86 8.90 -12.98
N ASP A 122 12.92 9.56 -12.56
CA ASP A 122 14.27 9.09 -12.72
C ASP A 122 14.70 8.11 -11.61
N ARG A 123 15.95 7.66 -11.66
CA ARG A 123 16.47 6.71 -10.69
C ARG A 123 16.51 7.28 -9.27
N GLU A 124 16.90 8.54 -9.12
CA GLU A 124 17.05 9.17 -7.80
C GLU A 124 15.67 9.35 -7.16
N GLU A 125 14.68 9.73 -7.93
CA GLU A 125 13.28 9.83 -7.48
C GLU A 125 12.69 8.46 -7.12
N VAL A 126 12.99 7.40 -7.89
CA VAL A 126 12.59 6.01 -7.54
C VAL A 126 13.22 5.59 -6.22
N GLU A 127 14.51 5.82 -6.01
CA GLU A 127 15.20 5.51 -4.76
C GLU A 127 14.60 6.29 -3.58
N ALA A 128 14.27 7.56 -3.76
CA ALA A 128 13.63 8.38 -2.73
C ALA A 128 12.21 7.88 -2.38
N LEU A 129 11.41 7.53 -3.38
CA LEU A 129 10.06 6.96 -3.20
C LEU A 129 10.11 5.61 -2.49
N LEU A 130 10.97 4.70 -2.94
CA LEU A 130 11.19 3.40 -2.28
C LEU A 130 11.67 3.58 -0.84
N GLY A 131 12.61 4.49 -0.61
CA GLY A 131 13.09 4.81 0.73
C GLY A 131 11.97 5.36 1.63
N SER A 132 11.08 6.18 1.11
CA SER A 132 9.91 6.70 1.85
C SER A 132 8.90 5.59 2.15
N PHE A 133 8.64 4.70 1.19
CA PHE A 133 7.78 3.54 1.34
C PHE A 133 8.30 2.59 2.42
N TRP A 134 9.59 2.22 2.36
CA TRP A 134 10.19 1.34 3.36
C TRP A 134 10.17 1.94 4.76
N ARG A 135 10.38 3.26 4.88
CA ARG A 135 10.23 3.94 6.19
C ARG A 135 8.79 3.91 6.71
N ALA A 136 7.81 4.10 5.83
CA ALA A 136 6.39 4.03 6.20
C ALA A 136 6.00 2.59 6.58
N TYR A 137 6.40 1.61 5.78
CA TYR A 137 6.14 0.19 6.03
C TYR A 137 6.74 -0.28 7.37
N ALA A 138 8.02 0.01 7.60
CA ALA A 138 8.68 -0.33 8.87
C ALA A 138 7.99 0.34 10.08
N ARG A 139 7.51 1.57 9.93
CA ARG A 139 6.76 2.25 10.98
C ARG A 139 5.43 1.58 11.27
N ASP A 140 4.70 1.13 10.25
CA ASP A 140 3.41 0.45 10.42
C ASP A 140 3.58 -0.95 11.01
N GLU A 141 4.61 -1.68 10.61
CA GLU A 141 4.98 -2.98 11.19
C GLU A 141 5.36 -2.84 12.66
N HIS A 142 6.25 -1.91 13.00
CA HIS A 142 6.62 -1.62 14.39
C HIS A 142 5.44 -1.16 15.23
N ARG A 143 4.51 -0.38 14.65
CA ARG A 143 3.28 0.01 15.33
C ARG A 143 2.40 -1.19 15.65
N ALA A 144 2.21 -2.11 14.71
CA ALA A 144 1.40 -3.32 14.91
C ALA A 144 2.01 -4.23 16.00
N GLU A 145 3.33 -4.44 15.97
CA GLU A 145 4.06 -5.19 16.98
C GLU A 145 3.95 -4.51 18.36
N ALA A 146 4.12 -3.19 18.42
CA ALA A 146 4.03 -2.43 19.66
C ALA A 146 2.62 -2.47 20.27
N LEU A 147 1.56 -2.40 19.45
CA LEU A 147 0.17 -2.57 19.93
C LEU A 147 -0.08 -3.99 20.46
N THR A 148 0.51 -4.99 19.82
CA THR A 148 0.43 -6.39 20.29
C THR A 148 1.11 -6.55 21.65
N LEU A 149 2.30 -5.98 21.85
CA LEU A 149 3.00 -5.98 23.15
C LEU A 149 2.20 -5.28 24.26
N PHE A 150 1.42 -4.26 23.88
CA PHE A 150 0.53 -3.55 24.80
C PHE A 150 -0.82 -4.26 25.02
N ALA A 151 -1.09 -5.34 24.29
CA ALA A 151 -2.39 -6.01 24.24
C ALA A 151 -3.52 -5.02 23.88
N LEU A 152 -3.28 -4.12 22.92
CA LEU A 152 -4.23 -3.15 22.43
C LEU A 152 -4.67 -3.46 21.00
N PRO A 153 -5.91 -3.13 20.62
CA PRO A 153 -6.39 -3.30 19.25
C PRO A 153 -5.69 -2.33 18.27
N ALA A 154 -5.66 -2.67 16.98
CA ALA A 154 -5.01 -1.86 15.93
C ALA A 154 -5.51 -0.40 15.86
N GLY A 155 -6.77 -0.15 16.21
CA GLY A 155 -7.37 1.18 16.25
C GLY A 155 -7.22 1.93 17.59
N ALA A 156 -6.36 1.47 18.51
CA ALA A 156 -6.20 2.11 19.82
C ALA A 156 -5.76 3.58 19.69
N GLY A 157 -6.52 4.46 20.32
CA GLY A 157 -6.24 5.89 20.34
C GLY A 157 -5.12 6.29 21.32
N PRO A 158 -4.59 7.52 21.21
CA PRO A 158 -3.47 7.99 22.03
C PRO A 158 -3.69 7.89 23.54
N ASP A 159 -4.93 8.08 24.01
CA ASP A 159 -5.25 8.01 25.43
C ASP A 159 -5.19 6.59 25.98
N ALA A 160 -5.71 5.62 25.23
CA ALA A 160 -5.63 4.19 25.57
C ALA A 160 -4.18 3.72 25.63
N ILE A 161 -3.36 4.16 24.67
CA ILE A 161 -1.92 3.84 24.60
C ILE A 161 -1.21 4.43 25.82
N ARG A 162 -1.46 5.71 26.16
CA ARG A 162 -0.85 6.36 27.34
C ARG A 162 -1.26 5.72 28.65
N HIS A 163 -2.53 5.34 28.77
CA HIS A 163 -3.04 4.67 29.96
C HIS A 163 -2.35 3.30 30.14
N ARG A 164 -2.33 2.52 29.07
CA ARG A 164 -1.73 1.17 29.07
C ARG A 164 -0.23 1.19 29.36
N TRP A 165 0.49 2.17 28.79
CA TRP A 165 1.90 2.37 29.12
C TRP A 165 2.14 2.58 30.62
N ARG A 166 1.34 3.42 31.28
CA ARG A 166 1.50 3.69 32.72
C ARG A 166 1.29 2.42 33.56
N GLU A 167 0.30 1.61 33.23
CA GLU A 167 0.05 0.33 33.90
C GLU A 167 1.23 -0.62 33.73
N LEU A 168 1.67 -0.87 32.50
CA LEU A 168 2.75 -1.79 32.18
C LEU A 168 4.09 -1.32 32.76
N ALA A 169 4.37 -0.01 32.70
CA ALA A 169 5.58 0.57 33.26
C ALA A 169 5.63 0.41 34.80
N LEU A 170 4.50 0.55 35.49
CA LEU A 170 4.43 0.32 36.94
C LEU A 170 4.59 -1.16 37.31
N GLN A 171 4.02 -2.05 36.51
CA GLN A 171 4.04 -3.49 36.75
C GLN A 171 5.42 -4.11 36.52
N HIS A 172 6.14 -3.64 35.48
CA HIS A 172 7.41 -4.23 35.06
C HIS A 172 8.64 -3.36 35.38
N HIS A 173 8.48 -2.34 36.26
CA HIS A 173 9.59 -1.44 36.59
C HIS A 173 10.71 -2.21 37.35
N PRO A 174 11.98 -2.09 36.93
CA PRO A 174 13.09 -2.80 37.57
C PRO A 174 13.21 -2.53 39.07
N ASP A 175 13.02 -1.26 39.50
CA ASP A 175 13.11 -0.89 40.92
C ASP A 175 11.98 -1.47 41.79
N ARG A 176 10.98 -2.08 41.18
CA ARG A 176 9.84 -2.73 41.86
C ARG A 176 9.87 -4.25 41.73
N GLY A 177 11.01 -4.79 41.28
CA GLY A 177 11.19 -6.23 41.08
C GLY A 177 10.60 -6.74 39.76
N GLY A 178 10.31 -5.85 38.80
CA GLY A 178 9.89 -6.22 37.46
C GLY A 178 11.05 -6.74 36.61
N ASP A 179 10.71 -7.48 35.56
CA ASP A 179 11.68 -8.03 34.63
C ASP A 179 12.24 -6.95 33.69
N ALA A 180 13.58 -6.78 33.71
CA ALA A 180 14.27 -5.74 32.95
C ALA A 180 14.13 -5.91 31.43
N ASP A 181 14.17 -7.14 30.91
CA ASP A 181 14.06 -7.42 29.48
C ASP A 181 12.63 -7.10 28.97
N THR A 182 11.64 -7.47 29.76
CA THR A 182 10.24 -7.09 29.48
C THR A 182 10.07 -5.57 29.49
N PHE A 183 10.67 -4.89 30.48
CA PHE A 183 10.58 -3.42 30.54
C PHE A 183 11.24 -2.74 29.32
N ILE A 184 12.39 -3.23 28.85
CA ILE A 184 13.06 -2.73 27.64
C ILE A 184 12.17 -2.90 26.41
N ARG A 185 11.54 -4.06 26.24
CA ARG A 185 10.60 -4.30 25.12
C ARG A 185 9.37 -3.40 25.18
N LEU A 186 8.79 -3.21 26.36
CA LEU A 186 7.66 -2.31 26.57
C LEU A 186 8.04 -0.85 26.30
N ARG A 187 9.25 -0.43 26.68
CA ARG A 187 9.77 0.91 26.39
C ARG A 187 9.95 1.11 24.90
N TRP A 188 10.53 0.14 24.19
CA TRP A 188 10.63 0.15 22.73
C TRP A 188 9.24 0.35 22.09
N ALA A 189 8.25 -0.44 22.51
CA ALA A 189 6.88 -0.32 22.02
C ALA A 189 6.27 1.08 22.27
N TRP A 190 6.48 1.63 23.47
CA TRP A 190 6.04 3.00 23.80
C TRP A 190 6.65 4.05 22.87
N GLU A 191 7.96 3.98 22.59
CA GLU A 191 8.64 4.92 21.70
C GLU A 191 8.01 4.93 20.28
N HIS A 192 7.58 3.77 19.77
CA HIS A 192 6.94 3.64 18.46
C HIS A 192 5.47 4.06 18.46
N LEU A 193 4.78 3.97 19.59
CA LEU A 193 3.37 4.35 19.70
C LEU A 193 3.14 5.84 20.05
N LYS A 194 4.04 6.48 20.81
CA LYS A 194 3.87 7.88 21.22
C LYS A 194 4.00 8.90 20.10
N THR A 195 4.70 8.56 19.01
CA THR A 195 4.98 9.44 17.86
C THR A 195 3.92 9.41 16.76
N ALA A 196 2.87 8.62 16.90
CA ALA A 196 1.76 8.63 15.96
C ALA A 196 0.88 9.87 16.19
N LYS A 197 1.28 11.00 15.56
CA LYS A 197 0.42 12.18 15.35
C LYS A 197 -0.29 12.06 14.03
#